data_72b1fac14e6125fb930da1b021b9a1ba
#
_entry.id   72b1fac14e6125fb930da1b021b9a1ba
#
_cell.length_a   1.000
_cell.length_b   1.000
_cell.length_c   1.000
_cell.angle_alpha   90.00
_cell.angle_beta   90.00
_cell.angle_gamma   90.00
#
_symmetry.space_group_name_H-M   'P 1'
#
loop_
_entity.id
_entity.type
_entity.pdbx_description
1 polymer ?
#
loop_
_entity_poly.entity_id
_entity_poly.type
_entity_poly.pdbx_seq_one_letter_code
_entity_poly.pdbx_strand_id
1 'polypeptide(L)'
;MLFNHANNSAPFAGARPDRARRWPSHRRRTAAPPVLFMSDTKATGANPGYPNPFLWVPSSYVAMGLIYVTVGSVANIMFKNMGMDNSNATFWSSLLGFPYTFKFLWAPLLELYRTKKFFVVLMQFCIAASLVGVAFALMLPGPAWLVPVLVLLALTAILGATQDIGSDGVYVTTLPPREMAKYTGFQSMCWNAGALLANGPAIYFSGVLHDRNHNWASSWMTIMLVIAGALLVAGVYHGKLLPPGQKADDAPKTLAGVAGTFGHAFATFFQKRDVWRLMAFAFFYRTGFGLIDKMGPLFMIDDRAKGGLGLSNQMLGQINGTFGTGAFIVGSLIGGWFVSRIGLKKSLLILCLCLNVPNVTFLILSQTLPTSYSVIATIVTFEKLGWGIGCVGHIIYMMQQIAPGPYRTAHYTFASALMGACMMVTGAVSGYIENAVGYQWFFIIVLFAAAPSILVTVLAPFHNPDVTGRNGGAPADAAA
;
A
#
# COMPACT_ATOMS: atom_id res chain seq x y z
N MET A 1 -16.50 -66.55 31.93
CA MET A 1 -16.59 -67.74 31.03
C MET A 1 -15.70 -67.46 29.88
N LEU A 2 -14.41 -67.95 29.89
CA LEU A 2 -13.99 -69.25 29.42
C LEU A 2 -14.23 -69.40 27.89
N PHE A 3 -13.27 -69.61 26.96
CA PHE A 3 -12.00 -70.30 26.85
C PHE A 3 -11.36 -69.81 25.55
N ASN A 4 -10.13 -69.46 25.34
CA ASN A 4 -8.84 -70.18 25.26
C ASN A 4 -8.78 -71.35 24.26
N HIS A 5 -7.88 -71.25 23.30
CA HIS A 5 -6.83 -72.17 22.80
C HIS A 5 -6.47 -71.79 21.35
N ALA A 6 -5.33 -71.36 21.01
CA ALA A 6 -3.96 -71.91 21.02
C ALA A 6 -3.68 -72.96 19.91
N ASN A 7 -2.63 -72.61 19.16
CA ASN A 7 -1.60 -73.49 18.49
C ASN A 7 -1.94 -74.18 17.16
N ASN A 8 -1.20 -74.10 16.12
CA ASN A 8 0.16 -74.52 15.87
C ASN A 8 0.48 -74.59 14.35
N SER A 9 1.71 -74.32 14.04
CA SER A 9 2.62 -74.96 13.11
C SER A 9 2.64 -74.59 11.62
N ALA A 10 3.77 -74.03 11.25
CA ALA A 10 4.38 -73.94 9.93
C ALA A 10 4.75 -75.35 9.37
N PRO A 11 5.47 -75.55 8.28
CA PRO A 11 5.79 -74.73 7.11
C PRO A 11 5.62 -75.48 5.75
N PHE A 12 5.66 -74.81 4.61
CA PHE A 12 6.22 -75.46 3.38
C PHE A 12 6.78 -74.41 2.42
N ALA A 13 7.93 -74.78 1.87
CA ALA A 13 8.81 -74.04 0.99
C ALA A 13 8.37 -74.06 -0.48
N GLY A 14 8.84 -73.06 -1.25
CA GLY A 14 9.25 -73.27 -2.62
C GLY A 14 8.35 -72.65 -3.68
N ALA A 15 8.80 -71.57 -4.30
CA ALA A 15 9.04 -71.40 -5.73
C ALA A 15 9.36 -69.96 -6.11
N ARG A 16 10.58 -69.72 -6.59
CA ARG A 16 10.90 -68.60 -7.48
C ARG A 16 10.57 -69.02 -8.92
N PRO A 17 10.70 -68.16 -9.96
CA PRO A 17 10.51 -66.70 -10.14
C PRO A 17 9.67 -66.42 -11.40
N ASP A 18 9.20 -65.19 -11.63
CA ASP A 18 9.31 -64.63 -12.98
C ASP A 18 9.10 -63.10 -13.05
N ARG A 19 10.08 -62.49 -13.65
CA ARG A 19 10.12 -61.28 -14.49
C ARG A 19 9.14 -60.18 -14.23
N ALA A 20 9.50 -59.26 -13.34
CA ALA A 20 8.99 -57.88 -13.32
C ALA A 20 9.52 -57.08 -14.54
N ARG A 21 8.65 -56.74 -15.45
CA ARG A 21 8.92 -55.79 -16.54
C ARG A 21 9.32 -54.45 -15.97
N ARG A 22 10.57 -54.02 -16.16
CA ARG A 22 11.03 -52.65 -15.90
C ARG A 22 10.38 -51.73 -16.91
N TRP A 23 9.56 -50.79 -16.41
CA TRP A 23 9.15 -49.58 -17.14
C TRP A 23 10.30 -48.59 -17.10
N PRO A 24 10.66 -47.91 -18.22
CA PRO A 24 11.71 -46.89 -18.19
C PRO A 24 11.18 -45.63 -17.53
N SER A 25 11.77 -45.29 -16.40
CA SER A 25 11.51 -44.03 -15.70
C SER A 25 12.26 -42.86 -16.40
N HIS A 26 11.79 -42.42 -17.56
CA HIS A 26 12.15 -41.12 -18.11
C HIS A 26 11.20 -40.05 -17.61
N ARG A 27 11.20 -39.76 -16.30
CA ARG A 27 10.85 -38.44 -15.84
C ARG A 27 12.08 -37.55 -15.99
N ARG A 28 12.15 -36.80 -17.09
CA ARG A 28 12.95 -35.59 -17.13
C ARG A 28 12.43 -34.70 -15.99
N ARG A 29 13.17 -34.61 -14.90
CA ARG A 29 13.02 -33.50 -13.94
C ARG A 29 13.39 -32.27 -14.75
N THR A 30 12.38 -31.55 -15.26
CA THR A 30 12.55 -30.16 -15.62
C THR A 30 12.88 -29.47 -14.30
N ALA A 31 14.15 -29.12 -14.13
CA ALA A 31 14.59 -28.29 -13.03
C ALA A 31 13.71 -27.01 -13.06
N ALA A 32 12.99 -26.75 -11.98
CA ALA A 32 12.31 -25.49 -11.81
C ALA A 32 13.35 -24.37 -11.99
N PRO A 33 13.04 -23.30 -12.74
CA PRO A 33 13.97 -22.20 -12.88
C PRO A 33 14.29 -21.64 -11.49
N PRO A 34 15.52 -21.16 -11.25
CA PRO A 34 15.92 -20.64 -9.95
C PRO A 34 14.99 -19.51 -9.52
N VAL A 35 14.53 -19.60 -8.29
CA VAL A 35 13.62 -18.63 -7.64
C VAL A 35 14.33 -17.28 -7.56
N LEU A 36 13.90 -16.32 -8.35
CA LEU A 36 14.56 -15.02 -8.56
C LEU A 36 14.31 -14.00 -7.45
N PHE A 37 13.67 -14.38 -6.37
CA PHE A 37 13.47 -13.50 -5.22
C PHE A 37 13.73 -14.28 -3.95
N MET A 38 14.91 -14.07 -3.37
CA MET A 38 15.51 -14.70 -2.21
C MET A 38 16.20 -16.03 -2.53
N SER A 39 17.40 -15.99 -3.13
CA SER A 39 18.40 -16.99 -2.83
C SER A 39 18.76 -16.84 -1.34
N ASP A 40 18.89 -17.97 -0.64
CA ASP A 40 19.60 -18.03 0.64
C ASP A 40 21.06 -17.62 0.40
N THR A 41 21.29 -16.32 0.26
CA THR A 41 22.62 -15.76 0.38
C THR A 41 23.04 -16.02 1.82
N LYS A 42 23.97 -16.97 1.98
CA LYS A 42 24.72 -17.17 3.22
C LYS A 42 24.94 -15.80 3.84
N ALA A 43 24.52 -15.64 5.10
CA ALA A 43 24.67 -14.44 5.88
C ALA A 43 26.16 -14.02 5.90
N THR A 44 26.58 -13.32 4.88
CA THR A 44 27.81 -12.56 4.93
C THR A 44 27.51 -11.38 5.84
N GLY A 45 28.21 -11.30 6.96
CA GLY A 45 28.08 -10.25 7.93
C GLY A 45 28.06 -8.89 7.25
N ALA A 46 27.39 -7.91 7.88
CA ALA A 46 27.24 -6.55 7.39
C ALA A 46 28.54 -6.10 6.69
N ASN A 47 28.42 -5.78 5.41
CA ASN A 47 29.57 -5.39 4.62
C ASN A 47 30.11 -4.07 5.20
N PRO A 48 31.32 -3.99 5.77
CA PRO A 48 31.80 -2.85 6.56
C PRO A 48 31.93 -1.55 5.76
N GLY A 49 31.51 -1.51 4.51
CA GLY A 49 31.64 -0.38 3.61
C GLY A 49 30.36 0.44 3.36
N TYR A 50 29.20 0.06 3.89
CA TYR A 50 27.99 0.84 3.64
C TYR A 50 27.65 1.79 4.78
N PRO A 51 27.09 3.00 4.49
CA PRO A 51 26.65 3.95 5.50
C PRO A 51 25.63 3.32 6.46
N ASN A 52 25.67 3.76 7.72
CA ASN A 52 24.71 3.29 8.74
C ASN A 52 23.26 3.42 8.21
N PRO A 53 22.43 2.37 8.30
CA PRO A 53 21.04 2.39 7.85
C PRO A 53 20.20 3.53 8.43
N PHE A 54 20.47 3.98 9.65
CA PHE A 54 19.81 5.14 10.25
C PHE A 54 20.02 6.45 9.48
N LEU A 55 21.03 6.55 8.63
CA LEU A 55 21.28 7.75 7.84
C LEU A 55 20.44 7.79 6.56
N TRP A 56 20.13 6.66 5.96
CA TRP A 56 19.47 6.65 4.65
C TRP A 56 18.07 6.03 4.64
N VAL A 57 17.74 5.10 5.55
CA VAL A 57 16.38 4.52 5.64
C VAL A 57 15.34 5.61 5.95
N PRO A 58 15.51 6.46 7.01
CA PRO A 58 14.52 7.48 7.32
C PRO A 58 14.24 8.42 6.16
N SER A 59 15.28 9.01 5.60
CA SER A 59 15.15 10.02 4.53
C SER A 59 14.53 9.44 3.25
N SER A 60 14.87 8.18 2.89
CA SER A 60 14.30 7.52 1.73
C SER A 60 12.79 7.29 1.89
N TYR A 61 12.36 6.77 3.04
CA TYR A 61 10.95 6.45 3.27
C TYR A 61 10.10 7.68 3.59
N VAL A 62 10.65 8.71 4.23
CA VAL A 62 9.98 10.01 4.35
C VAL A 62 9.73 10.62 2.96
N ALA A 63 10.71 10.58 2.05
CA ALA A 63 10.53 11.07 0.69
C ALA A 63 9.45 10.29 -0.06
N MET A 64 9.40 8.95 0.08
CA MET A 64 8.37 8.10 -0.54
C MET A 64 6.97 8.48 -0.06
N GLY A 65 6.76 8.54 1.26
CA GLY A 65 5.45 8.90 1.83
C GLY A 65 5.00 10.31 1.45
N LEU A 66 5.93 11.27 1.46
CA LEU A 66 5.67 12.66 1.06
C LEU A 66 5.16 12.74 -0.38
N ILE A 67 5.85 12.09 -1.34
CA ILE A 67 5.47 12.14 -2.75
C ILE A 67 4.14 11.43 -2.99
N TYR A 68 3.97 10.21 -2.46
CA TYR A 68 2.75 9.43 -2.62
C TYR A 68 1.51 10.21 -2.20
N VAL A 69 1.54 10.83 -1.02
CA VAL A 69 0.43 11.59 -0.48
C VAL A 69 0.25 12.92 -1.21
N THR A 70 1.33 13.54 -1.69
CA THR A 70 1.25 14.78 -2.47
C THR A 70 0.45 14.58 -3.76
N VAL A 71 0.72 13.52 -4.54
CA VAL A 71 -0.01 13.27 -5.78
C VAL A 71 -1.41 12.72 -5.57
N GLY A 72 -1.70 12.13 -4.40
CA GLY A 72 -3.00 11.54 -4.08
C GLY A 72 -3.92 12.48 -3.31
N SER A 73 -3.66 12.64 -2.02
CA SER A 73 -4.52 13.36 -1.07
C SER A 73 -4.38 14.88 -1.20
N VAL A 74 -3.14 15.39 -1.25
CA VAL A 74 -2.88 16.84 -1.37
C VAL A 74 -3.40 17.37 -2.70
N ALA A 75 -3.17 16.66 -3.82
CA ALA A 75 -3.70 17.03 -5.12
C ALA A 75 -5.24 17.12 -5.11
N ASN A 76 -5.93 16.21 -4.43
CA ASN A 76 -7.39 16.23 -4.30
C ASN A 76 -7.89 17.54 -3.67
N ILE A 77 -7.26 17.95 -2.57
CA ILE A 77 -7.60 19.20 -1.85
C ILE A 77 -7.20 20.41 -2.69
N MET A 78 -6.03 20.38 -3.31
CA MET A 78 -5.57 21.44 -4.21
C MET A 78 -6.55 21.66 -5.36
N PHE A 79 -7.02 20.60 -6.03
CA PHE A 79 -8.00 20.70 -7.11
C PHE A 79 -9.31 21.34 -6.62
N LYS A 80 -9.79 20.94 -5.46
CA LYS A 80 -10.98 21.55 -4.84
C LYS A 80 -10.79 23.04 -4.56
N ASN A 81 -9.67 23.42 -3.95
CA ASN A 81 -9.35 24.84 -3.67
C ASN A 81 -9.18 25.67 -4.95
N MET A 82 -8.70 25.03 -6.04
CA MET A 82 -8.61 25.67 -7.36
C MET A 82 -9.94 25.78 -8.12
N GLY A 83 -11.06 25.40 -7.48
CA GLY A 83 -12.40 25.54 -8.00
C GLY A 83 -12.93 24.37 -8.78
N MET A 84 -12.28 23.20 -8.75
CA MET A 84 -12.84 21.98 -9.33
C MET A 84 -14.03 21.48 -8.51
N ASP A 85 -15.02 20.92 -9.19
CA ASP A 85 -16.11 20.19 -8.54
C ASP A 85 -15.62 18.86 -7.94
N ASN A 86 -16.42 18.29 -7.04
CA ASN A 86 -16.05 17.08 -6.30
C ASN A 86 -15.80 15.89 -7.24
N SER A 87 -16.60 15.74 -8.30
CA SER A 87 -16.44 14.65 -9.28
C SER A 87 -15.07 14.69 -9.95
N ASN A 88 -14.70 15.85 -10.50
CA ASN A 88 -13.44 16.00 -11.20
C ASN A 88 -12.24 15.93 -10.25
N ALA A 89 -12.33 16.54 -9.06
CA ALA A 89 -11.26 16.51 -8.06
C ALA A 89 -10.96 15.07 -7.62
N THR A 90 -11.98 14.30 -7.26
CA THR A 90 -11.81 12.90 -6.82
C THR A 90 -11.40 11.98 -7.97
N PHE A 91 -11.94 12.18 -9.16
CA PHE A 91 -11.59 11.39 -10.35
C PHE A 91 -10.11 11.52 -10.70
N TRP A 92 -9.64 12.74 -10.94
CA TRP A 92 -8.26 12.97 -11.36
C TRP A 92 -7.25 12.61 -10.27
N SER A 93 -7.52 12.98 -9.00
CA SER A 93 -6.64 12.62 -7.89
C SER A 93 -6.56 11.11 -7.64
N SER A 94 -7.62 10.37 -7.95
CA SER A 94 -7.61 8.90 -7.86
C SER A 94 -6.84 8.28 -9.01
N LEU A 95 -7.00 8.80 -10.24
CA LEU A 95 -6.28 8.34 -11.43
C LEU A 95 -4.76 8.54 -11.31
N LEU A 96 -4.31 9.57 -10.59
CA LEU A 96 -2.90 9.77 -10.26
C LEU A 96 -2.31 8.64 -9.39
N GLY A 97 -3.14 7.82 -8.74
CA GLY A 97 -2.72 6.60 -8.04
C GLY A 97 -2.37 5.42 -8.97
N PHE A 98 -2.73 5.51 -10.27
CA PHE A 98 -2.51 4.43 -11.24
C PHE A 98 -1.05 3.95 -11.31
N PRO A 99 -0.03 4.82 -11.41
CA PRO A 99 1.35 4.36 -11.46
C PRO A 99 1.77 3.57 -10.22
N TYR A 100 1.38 4.00 -9.04
CA TYR A 100 1.70 3.27 -7.79
C TYR A 100 1.02 1.91 -7.71
N THR A 101 -0.21 1.80 -8.23
CA THR A 101 -0.97 0.55 -8.29
C THR A 101 -0.33 -0.45 -9.25
N PHE A 102 0.10 0.00 -10.42
CA PHE A 102 0.62 -0.86 -11.49
C PHE A 102 2.15 -0.84 -11.62
N LYS A 103 2.88 -0.28 -10.66
CA LYS A 103 4.36 -0.19 -10.68
C LYS A 103 5.06 -1.53 -10.90
N PHE A 104 4.43 -2.66 -10.56
CA PHE A 104 4.96 -3.99 -10.78
C PHE A 104 5.18 -4.34 -12.27
N LEU A 105 4.48 -3.65 -13.19
CA LEU A 105 4.64 -3.88 -14.63
C LEU A 105 6.01 -3.46 -15.14
N TRP A 106 6.62 -2.43 -14.55
CA TRP A 106 7.96 -1.96 -14.97
C TRP A 106 9.05 -2.15 -13.91
N ALA A 107 8.70 -2.57 -12.70
CA ALA A 107 9.69 -2.86 -11.67
C ALA A 107 10.83 -3.80 -12.14
N PRO A 108 10.55 -4.87 -12.92
CA PRO A 108 11.58 -5.75 -13.42
C PRO A 108 12.56 -5.06 -14.39
N LEU A 109 12.15 -3.98 -15.08
CA LEU A 109 13.03 -3.25 -16.00
C LEU A 109 14.17 -2.54 -15.26
N LEU A 110 13.94 -2.15 -13.99
CA LEU A 110 14.96 -1.51 -13.18
C LEU A 110 16.10 -2.47 -12.79
N GLU A 111 15.86 -3.78 -12.87
CA GLU A 111 16.91 -4.79 -12.63
C GLU A 111 17.91 -4.89 -13.79
N LEU A 112 17.49 -4.54 -15.01
CA LEU A 112 18.34 -4.65 -16.21
C LEU A 112 19.37 -3.50 -16.32
N TYR A 113 19.01 -2.34 -15.82
CA TYR A 113 19.81 -1.11 -16.01
C TYR A 113 20.45 -0.70 -14.67
N ARG A 114 21.42 0.11 -14.66
CA ARG A 114 22.05 0.88 -13.57
C ARG A 114 21.82 0.31 -12.13
N THR A 115 22.34 1.00 -11.13
CA THR A 115 22.11 0.69 -9.71
C THR A 115 20.78 1.24 -9.23
N LYS A 116 20.23 0.65 -8.16
CA LYS A 116 18.99 1.14 -7.54
C LYS A 116 19.12 2.60 -7.06
N LYS A 117 20.29 2.95 -6.49
CA LYS A 117 20.63 4.33 -6.11
C LYS A 117 20.48 5.32 -7.25
N PHE A 118 20.95 4.95 -8.47
CA PHE A 118 20.84 5.81 -9.63
C PHE A 118 19.39 6.21 -9.90
N PHE A 119 18.47 5.24 -9.85
CA PHE A 119 17.05 5.52 -10.05
C PHE A 119 16.48 6.40 -8.94
N VAL A 120 16.76 6.11 -7.66
CA VAL A 120 16.26 6.92 -6.55
C VAL A 120 16.66 8.38 -6.71
N VAL A 121 17.95 8.64 -6.93
CA VAL A 121 18.49 10.01 -7.03
C VAL A 121 17.97 10.72 -8.28
N LEU A 122 18.00 10.06 -9.43
CA LEU A 122 17.50 10.64 -10.69
C LEU A 122 16.00 10.98 -10.57
N MET A 123 15.20 10.06 -10.05
CA MET A 123 13.76 10.30 -9.90
C MET A 123 13.49 11.46 -8.94
N GLN A 124 14.23 11.63 -7.84
CA GLN A 124 14.05 12.76 -6.93
C GLN A 124 14.31 14.10 -7.60
N PHE A 125 15.35 14.22 -8.42
CA PHE A 125 15.59 15.43 -9.19
C PHE A 125 14.51 15.68 -10.25
N CYS A 126 14.08 14.64 -10.96
CA CYS A 126 13.02 14.76 -11.95
C CYS A 126 11.67 15.12 -11.31
N ILE A 127 11.34 14.53 -10.14
CA ILE A 127 10.13 14.87 -9.38
C ILE A 127 10.18 16.32 -8.92
N ALA A 128 11.32 16.77 -8.39
CA ALA A 128 11.47 18.16 -7.97
C ALA A 128 11.26 19.12 -9.15
N ALA A 129 11.85 18.83 -10.30
CA ALA A 129 11.64 19.62 -11.52
C ALA A 129 10.17 19.60 -11.98
N SER A 130 9.51 18.44 -11.92
CA SER A 130 8.09 18.31 -12.26
C SER A 130 7.20 19.13 -11.31
N LEU A 131 7.47 19.10 -9.99
CA LEU A 131 6.72 19.89 -9.01
C LEU A 131 6.97 21.41 -9.15
N VAL A 132 8.17 21.83 -9.56
CA VAL A 132 8.43 23.21 -9.96
C VAL A 132 7.56 23.57 -11.16
N GLY A 133 7.47 22.69 -12.15
CA GLY A 133 6.55 22.86 -13.29
C GLY A 133 5.09 22.97 -12.84
N VAL A 134 4.61 22.11 -11.92
CA VAL A 134 3.29 22.21 -11.33
C VAL A 134 3.07 23.58 -10.67
N ALA A 135 4.05 24.05 -9.88
CA ALA A 135 3.99 25.32 -9.18
C ALA A 135 3.74 26.49 -10.14
N PHE A 136 4.48 26.55 -11.24
CA PHE A 136 4.30 27.60 -12.25
C PHE A 136 3.03 27.40 -13.08
N ALA A 137 2.67 26.16 -13.40
CA ALA A 137 1.44 25.85 -14.13
C ALA A 137 0.18 26.29 -13.39
N LEU A 138 0.17 26.22 -12.05
CA LEU A 138 -0.94 26.71 -11.22
C LEU A 138 -1.22 28.21 -11.39
N MET A 139 -0.23 29.00 -11.83
CA MET A 139 -0.35 30.44 -12.06
C MET A 139 -0.94 30.80 -13.42
N LEU A 140 -1.19 29.82 -14.29
CA LEU A 140 -1.81 30.08 -15.59
C LEU A 140 -3.26 30.55 -15.42
N PRO A 141 -3.71 31.53 -16.24
CA PRO A 141 -5.02 32.15 -16.09
C PRO A 141 -6.17 31.21 -16.49
N GLY A 142 -7.32 31.42 -15.84
CA GLY A 142 -8.56 30.69 -16.14
C GLY A 142 -8.39 29.17 -16.01
N PRO A 143 -8.96 28.35 -16.90
CA PRO A 143 -8.86 26.88 -16.84
C PRO A 143 -7.54 26.35 -17.43
N ALA A 144 -6.66 27.21 -17.96
CA ALA A 144 -5.43 26.78 -18.65
C ALA A 144 -4.43 26.04 -17.74
N TRP A 145 -4.53 26.23 -16.42
CA TRP A 145 -3.67 25.54 -15.44
C TRP A 145 -3.92 24.03 -15.39
N LEU A 146 -5.13 23.56 -15.67
CA LEU A 146 -5.58 22.22 -15.37
C LEU A 146 -4.76 21.14 -16.10
N VAL A 147 -4.68 21.23 -17.43
CA VAL A 147 -4.02 20.19 -18.24
C VAL A 147 -2.52 20.09 -17.93
N PRO A 148 -1.73 21.20 -17.89
CA PRO A 148 -0.32 21.13 -17.50
C PRO A 148 -0.11 20.56 -16.11
N VAL A 149 -0.94 20.94 -15.13
CA VAL A 149 -0.86 20.41 -13.75
C VAL A 149 -1.13 18.91 -13.73
N LEU A 150 -2.18 18.44 -14.41
CA LEU A 150 -2.50 17.01 -14.48
C LEU A 150 -1.36 16.20 -15.14
N VAL A 151 -0.82 16.68 -16.26
CA VAL A 151 0.30 16.01 -16.95
C VAL A 151 1.53 15.93 -16.06
N LEU A 152 1.91 17.03 -15.41
CA LEU A 152 3.06 17.09 -14.53
C LEU A 152 2.88 16.26 -13.25
N LEU A 153 1.67 16.25 -12.67
CA LEU A 153 1.38 15.37 -11.53
C LEU A 153 1.36 13.89 -11.94
N ALA A 154 0.85 13.54 -13.11
CA ALA A 154 0.93 12.18 -13.65
C ALA A 154 2.38 11.75 -13.87
N LEU A 155 3.22 12.63 -14.41
CA LEU A 155 4.66 12.42 -14.50
C LEU A 155 5.27 12.24 -13.12
N THR A 156 4.96 13.10 -12.16
CA THR A 156 5.39 12.98 -10.75
C THR A 156 5.00 11.63 -10.15
N ALA A 157 3.79 11.14 -10.42
CA ALA A 157 3.31 9.84 -9.94
C ALA A 157 4.12 8.66 -10.53
N ILE A 158 4.43 8.69 -11.85
CA ILE A 158 5.26 7.68 -12.51
C ILE A 158 6.69 7.68 -11.93
N LEU A 159 7.28 8.86 -11.81
CA LEU A 159 8.62 9.05 -11.26
C LEU A 159 8.66 8.61 -9.78
N GLY A 160 7.64 8.97 -8.99
CA GLY A 160 7.50 8.58 -7.59
C GLY A 160 7.34 7.08 -7.41
N ALA A 161 6.51 6.42 -8.22
CA ALA A 161 6.37 4.97 -8.20
C ALA A 161 7.69 4.27 -8.60
N THR A 162 8.47 4.86 -9.50
CA THR A 162 9.79 4.35 -9.89
C THR A 162 10.82 4.56 -8.78
N GLN A 163 10.80 5.71 -8.10
CA GLN A 163 11.62 5.94 -6.91
C GLN A 163 11.31 4.93 -5.79
N ASP A 164 10.04 4.63 -5.59
CA ASP A 164 9.54 3.66 -4.61
C ASP A 164 10.17 2.27 -4.83
N ILE A 165 10.12 1.77 -6.08
CA ILE A 165 10.79 0.52 -6.47
C ILE A 165 12.30 0.59 -6.20
N GLY A 166 12.93 1.71 -6.54
CA GLY A 166 14.37 1.91 -6.31
C GLY A 166 14.74 1.88 -4.82
N SER A 167 13.98 2.59 -3.98
CA SER A 167 14.22 2.67 -2.53
C SER A 167 14.03 1.33 -1.84
N ASP A 168 12.94 0.62 -2.15
CA ASP A 168 12.70 -0.75 -1.68
C ASP A 168 13.81 -1.70 -2.17
N GLY A 169 14.24 -1.53 -3.42
CA GLY A 169 15.35 -2.28 -3.99
C GLY A 169 16.67 -2.07 -3.23
N VAL A 170 17.02 -0.84 -2.87
CA VAL A 170 18.21 -0.54 -2.03
C VAL A 170 18.07 -1.21 -0.67
N TYR A 171 16.91 -1.09 -0.03
CA TYR A 171 16.64 -1.66 1.29
C TYR A 171 16.85 -3.18 1.31
N VAL A 172 16.24 -3.89 0.37
CA VAL A 172 16.27 -5.36 0.30
C VAL A 172 17.65 -5.89 -0.11
N THR A 173 18.38 -5.19 -1.00
CA THR A 173 19.67 -5.68 -1.49
C THR A 173 20.88 -5.28 -0.62
N THR A 174 20.70 -4.30 0.26
CA THR A 174 21.78 -3.80 1.13
C THR A 174 21.74 -4.44 2.52
N LEU A 175 20.54 -4.66 3.09
CA LEU A 175 20.38 -5.14 4.45
C LEU A 175 20.26 -6.67 4.51
N PRO A 176 21.01 -7.35 5.38
CA PRO A 176 20.79 -8.77 5.64
C PRO A 176 19.42 -9.00 6.28
N PRO A 177 18.79 -10.19 6.11
CA PRO A 177 17.42 -10.47 6.57
C PRO A 177 17.16 -10.14 8.03
N ARG A 178 18.14 -10.36 8.90
CA ARG A 178 18.06 -10.05 10.34
C ARG A 178 17.94 -8.54 10.60
N GLU A 179 18.67 -7.73 9.86
CA GLU A 179 18.63 -6.27 9.97
C GLU A 179 17.38 -5.71 9.30
N MET A 180 16.97 -6.25 8.15
CA MET A 180 15.68 -5.88 7.52
C MET A 180 14.54 -6.03 8.52
N ALA A 181 14.44 -7.16 9.22
CA ALA A 181 13.40 -7.38 10.24
C ALA A 181 13.45 -6.33 11.36
N LYS A 182 14.65 -5.93 11.78
CA LYS A 182 14.85 -4.89 12.81
C LYS A 182 14.35 -3.52 12.34
N TYR A 183 14.61 -3.15 11.08
CA TYR A 183 14.28 -1.84 10.53
C TYR A 183 12.89 -1.73 9.92
N THR A 184 12.14 -2.82 9.71
CA THR A 184 10.82 -2.81 9.05
C THR A 184 9.81 -1.91 9.75
N GLY A 185 9.73 -1.96 11.08
CA GLY A 185 8.85 -1.06 11.84
C GLY A 185 9.26 0.41 11.72
N PHE A 186 10.56 0.67 11.76
CA PHE A 186 11.13 2.00 11.59
C PHE A 186 10.92 2.55 10.17
N GLN A 187 11.09 1.73 9.15
CA GLN A 187 10.78 2.01 7.76
C GLN A 187 9.32 2.48 7.59
N SER A 188 8.37 1.71 8.12
CA SER A 188 6.94 2.06 8.07
C SER A 188 6.64 3.37 8.81
N MET A 189 7.27 3.59 9.97
CA MET A 189 7.14 4.84 10.73
C MET A 189 7.63 6.04 9.90
N CYS A 190 8.78 5.91 9.23
CA CYS A 190 9.34 6.98 8.39
C CYS A 190 8.46 7.27 7.17
N TRP A 191 7.89 6.25 6.53
CA TRP A 191 6.93 6.43 5.44
C TRP A 191 5.69 7.22 5.92
N ASN A 192 5.13 6.85 7.07
CA ASN A 192 4.00 7.57 7.68
C ASN A 192 4.37 9.00 8.11
N ALA A 193 5.61 9.24 8.53
CA ALA A 193 6.09 10.60 8.81
C ALA A 193 6.09 11.46 7.53
N GLY A 194 6.50 10.92 6.39
CA GLY A 194 6.40 11.59 5.09
C GLY A 194 4.94 11.89 4.70
N ALA A 195 4.06 10.92 4.88
CA ALA A 195 2.63 11.07 4.66
C ALA A 195 2.01 12.16 5.56
N LEU A 196 2.42 12.21 6.83
CA LEU A 196 2.02 13.24 7.80
C LEU A 196 2.47 14.62 7.35
N LEU A 197 3.71 14.77 6.87
CA LEU A 197 4.21 16.06 6.38
C LEU A 197 3.37 16.61 5.22
N ALA A 198 2.89 15.73 4.33
CA ALA A 198 2.01 16.13 3.23
C ALA A 198 0.58 16.43 3.71
N ASN A 199 -0.06 15.54 4.47
CA ASN A 199 -1.45 15.69 4.91
C ASN A 199 -1.64 16.70 6.04
N GLY A 200 -0.61 16.98 6.85
CA GLY A 200 -0.66 17.94 7.94
C GLY A 200 -0.08 19.29 7.52
N PRO A 201 1.24 19.49 7.67
CA PRO A 201 1.87 20.78 7.42
C PRO A 201 1.60 21.36 6.04
N ALA A 202 1.68 20.56 4.94
CA ALA A 202 1.48 21.12 3.62
C ALA A 202 0.05 21.68 3.43
N ILE A 203 -0.97 20.94 3.88
CA ILE A 203 -2.37 21.41 3.83
C ILE A 203 -2.58 22.58 4.79
N TYR A 204 -2.07 22.49 6.02
CA TYR A 204 -2.16 23.58 7.02
C TYR A 204 -1.59 24.89 6.48
N PHE A 205 -0.35 24.86 6.00
CA PHE A 205 0.29 26.07 5.49
C PHE A 205 -0.31 26.58 4.18
N SER A 206 -0.93 25.72 3.35
CA SER A 206 -1.68 26.20 2.19
C SER A 206 -2.83 27.14 2.60
N GLY A 207 -3.52 26.81 3.70
CA GLY A 207 -4.56 27.67 4.27
C GLY A 207 -4.00 28.96 4.87
N VAL A 208 -2.90 28.88 5.66
CA VAL A 208 -2.25 30.08 6.22
C VAL A 208 -1.79 31.04 5.13
N LEU A 209 -1.25 30.53 4.02
CA LEU A 209 -0.84 31.34 2.88
C LEU A 209 -2.04 31.96 2.17
N HIS A 210 -3.13 31.19 2.03
CA HIS A 210 -4.36 31.70 1.44
C HIS A 210 -4.98 32.84 2.26
N ASP A 211 -5.00 32.73 3.59
CA ASP A 211 -5.52 33.78 4.46
C ASP A 211 -4.72 35.11 4.34
N ARG A 212 -3.42 35.00 3.97
CA ARG A 212 -2.54 36.18 3.77
C ARG A 212 -2.66 36.80 2.41
N ASN A 213 -2.78 36.01 1.36
CA ASN A 213 -2.68 36.48 -0.03
C ASN A 213 -3.99 36.38 -0.81
N HIS A 214 -5.04 35.79 -0.22
CA HIS A 214 -6.35 35.53 -0.83
C HIS A 214 -6.30 34.90 -2.22
N ASN A 215 -5.25 34.06 -2.48
CA ASN A 215 -5.01 33.44 -3.78
C ASN A 215 -4.58 31.99 -3.60
N TRP A 216 -5.44 31.04 -3.97
CA TRP A 216 -5.16 29.62 -3.88
C TRP A 216 -4.02 29.17 -4.81
N ALA A 217 -3.93 29.72 -6.03
CA ALA A 217 -2.88 29.38 -6.98
C ALA A 217 -1.49 29.71 -6.41
N SER A 218 -1.31 30.92 -5.86
CA SER A 218 -0.06 31.33 -5.22
C SER A 218 0.26 30.52 -3.96
N SER A 219 -0.77 30.19 -3.17
CA SER A 219 -0.61 29.40 -1.96
C SER A 219 -0.11 27.99 -2.29
N TRP A 220 -0.76 27.30 -3.23
CA TRP A 220 -0.35 25.98 -3.67
C TRP A 220 0.97 25.97 -4.46
N MET A 221 1.25 27.03 -5.25
CA MET A 221 2.56 27.22 -5.87
C MET A 221 3.67 27.17 -4.81
N THR A 222 3.52 27.92 -3.73
CA THR A 222 4.50 27.96 -2.64
C THR A 222 4.68 26.58 -2.00
N ILE A 223 3.59 25.86 -1.72
CA ILE A 223 3.66 24.51 -1.15
C ILE A 223 4.39 23.53 -2.08
N MET A 224 4.09 23.56 -3.39
CA MET A 224 4.77 22.70 -4.38
C MET A 224 6.26 23.01 -4.48
N LEU A 225 6.64 24.29 -4.40
CA LEU A 225 8.06 24.69 -4.38
C LEU A 225 8.78 24.22 -3.11
N VAL A 226 8.13 24.30 -1.96
CA VAL A 226 8.70 23.79 -0.69
C VAL A 226 8.93 22.28 -0.76
N ILE A 227 7.95 21.51 -1.27
CA ILE A 227 8.10 20.05 -1.44
C ILE A 227 9.20 19.76 -2.48
N ALA A 228 9.25 20.49 -3.60
CA ALA A 228 10.31 20.35 -4.59
C ALA A 228 11.69 20.62 -4.00
N GLY A 229 11.83 21.67 -3.19
CA GLY A 229 13.06 21.99 -2.48
C GLY A 229 13.50 20.89 -1.52
N ALA A 230 12.57 20.34 -0.75
CA ALA A 230 12.86 19.22 0.14
C ALA A 230 13.36 17.98 -0.64
N LEU A 231 12.79 17.70 -1.80
CA LEU A 231 13.22 16.58 -2.66
C LEU A 231 14.55 16.83 -3.34
N LEU A 232 14.87 18.07 -3.72
CA LEU A 232 16.21 18.43 -4.21
C LEU A 232 17.26 18.18 -3.14
N VAL A 233 17.00 18.61 -1.90
CA VAL A 233 17.91 18.36 -0.77
C VAL A 233 18.04 16.86 -0.51
N ALA A 234 16.94 16.11 -0.54
CA ALA A 234 16.95 14.65 -0.39
C ALA A 234 17.75 13.99 -1.53
N GLY A 235 17.61 14.45 -2.78
CA GLY A 235 18.35 13.94 -3.93
C GLY A 235 19.87 14.13 -3.78
N VAL A 236 20.31 15.31 -3.36
CA VAL A 236 21.73 15.59 -3.07
C VAL A 236 22.24 14.72 -1.92
N TYR A 237 21.46 14.61 -0.85
CA TYR A 237 21.79 13.78 0.31
C TYR A 237 21.91 12.30 -0.07
N HIS A 238 20.94 11.76 -0.79
CA HIS A 238 20.94 10.36 -1.25
C HIS A 238 22.03 10.11 -2.30
N GLY A 239 22.36 11.09 -3.10
CA GLY A 239 23.51 11.02 -4.00
C GLY A 239 24.83 10.73 -3.28
N LYS A 240 24.99 11.20 -2.04
CA LYS A 240 26.17 10.96 -1.22
C LYS A 240 26.06 9.71 -0.34
N LEU A 241 24.96 9.54 0.38
CA LEU A 241 24.84 8.59 1.49
C LEU A 241 24.06 7.30 1.16
N LEU A 242 23.22 7.29 0.10
CA LEU A 242 22.47 6.09 -0.22
C LEU A 242 23.42 4.98 -0.74
N PRO A 243 23.32 3.75 -0.26
CA PRO A 243 24.07 2.62 -0.81
C PRO A 243 23.68 2.38 -2.30
N PRO A 244 24.60 1.82 -3.12
CA PRO A 244 24.30 1.61 -4.54
C PRO A 244 23.13 0.65 -4.81
N GLY A 245 22.86 -0.29 -3.90
CA GLY A 245 21.93 -1.38 -4.12
C GLY A 245 22.50 -2.37 -5.16
N GLN A 246 22.87 -3.57 -4.73
CA GLN A 246 23.49 -4.55 -5.62
C GLN A 246 22.45 -5.09 -6.61
N LYS A 247 22.89 -5.44 -7.82
CA LYS A 247 22.12 -6.33 -8.69
C LYS A 247 22.22 -7.74 -8.09
N ALA A 248 21.10 -8.48 -8.09
CA ALA A 248 21.16 -9.90 -7.76
C ALA A 248 22.01 -10.61 -8.83
N ASP A 249 22.97 -11.44 -8.43
CA ASP A 249 23.85 -12.17 -9.34
C ASP A 249 23.07 -13.07 -10.31
N ASP A 250 21.91 -13.55 -9.87
CA ASP A 250 21.00 -14.42 -10.63
C ASP A 250 19.88 -13.66 -11.38
N ALA A 251 19.91 -12.31 -11.41
CA ALA A 251 18.91 -11.53 -12.11
C ALA A 251 18.96 -11.80 -13.62
N PRO A 252 17.81 -11.92 -14.30
CA PRO A 252 17.79 -12.08 -15.75
C PRO A 252 18.53 -10.92 -16.41
N LYS A 253 19.48 -11.24 -17.27
CA LYS A 253 20.31 -10.24 -17.99
C LYS A 253 19.64 -9.73 -19.27
N THR A 254 18.49 -10.29 -19.64
CA THR A 254 17.77 -9.97 -20.87
C THR A 254 16.32 -9.64 -20.61
N LEU A 255 15.73 -8.78 -21.44
CA LEU A 255 14.31 -8.43 -21.37
C LEU A 255 13.39 -9.66 -21.50
N ALA A 256 13.75 -10.61 -22.37
CA ALA A 256 13.02 -11.86 -22.55
C ALA A 256 13.04 -12.72 -21.28
N GLY A 257 14.17 -12.81 -20.57
CA GLY A 257 14.28 -13.52 -19.30
C GLY A 257 13.43 -12.88 -18.20
N VAL A 258 13.44 -11.54 -18.13
CA VAL A 258 12.59 -10.77 -17.19
C VAL A 258 11.11 -11.01 -17.48
N ALA A 259 10.69 -10.90 -18.75
CA ALA A 259 9.31 -11.13 -19.17
C ALA A 259 8.86 -12.58 -18.92
N GLY A 260 9.74 -13.56 -19.15
CA GLY A 260 9.48 -14.97 -18.87
C GLY A 260 9.24 -15.25 -17.39
N THR A 261 10.10 -14.72 -16.51
CA THR A 261 9.94 -14.86 -15.04
C THR A 261 8.66 -14.19 -14.56
N PHE A 262 8.39 -12.98 -15.04
CA PHE A 262 7.17 -12.25 -14.72
C PHE A 262 5.92 -13.01 -15.18
N GLY A 263 5.91 -13.49 -16.43
CA GLY A 263 4.80 -14.28 -16.99
C GLY A 263 4.55 -15.56 -16.20
N HIS A 264 5.61 -16.24 -15.76
CA HIS A 264 5.50 -17.44 -14.93
C HIS A 264 4.96 -17.12 -13.52
N ALA A 265 5.44 -16.05 -12.89
CA ALA A 265 4.93 -15.60 -11.60
C ALA A 265 3.43 -15.22 -11.69
N PHE A 266 3.04 -14.55 -12.78
CA PHE A 266 1.66 -14.20 -13.05
C PHE A 266 0.79 -15.46 -13.28
N ALA A 267 1.24 -16.39 -14.11
CA ALA A 267 0.51 -17.64 -14.37
C ALA A 267 0.32 -18.47 -13.09
N THR A 268 1.36 -18.60 -12.26
CA THR A 268 1.28 -19.35 -10.99
C THR A 268 0.36 -18.69 -9.95
N PHE A 269 0.17 -17.36 -10.02
CA PHE A 269 -0.83 -16.67 -9.20
C PHE A 269 -2.24 -17.16 -9.51
N PHE A 270 -2.61 -17.25 -10.79
CA PHE A 270 -3.94 -17.72 -11.23
C PHE A 270 -4.17 -19.23 -11.03
N GLN A 271 -3.11 -20.01 -10.82
CA GLN A 271 -3.21 -21.43 -10.49
C GLN A 271 -3.50 -21.71 -9.00
N LYS A 272 -3.54 -20.68 -8.16
CA LYS A 272 -3.85 -20.84 -6.73
C LYS A 272 -5.27 -21.36 -6.52
N ARG A 273 -5.41 -22.24 -5.53
CA ARG A 273 -6.74 -22.68 -5.07
C ARG A 273 -7.57 -21.49 -4.63
N ASP A 274 -8.84 -21.43 -5.04
CA ASP A 274 -9.78 -20.35 -4.73
C ASP A 274 -9.28 -18.94 -5.13
N VAL A 275 -8.48 -18.83 -6.19
CA VAL A 275 -7.85 -17.56 -6.63
C VAL A 275 -8.86 -16.42 -6.75
N TRP A 276 -10.06 -16.67 -7.28
CA TRP A 276 -11.09 -15.64 -7.44
C TRP A 276 -11.61 -15.11 -6.11
N ARG A 277 -11.71 -15.96 -5.06
CA ARG A 277 -12.05 -15.51 -3.71
C ARG A 277 -10.90 -14.72 -3.08
N LEU A 278 -9.66 -15.14 -3.30
CA LEU A 278 -8.47 -14.42 -2.86
C LEU A 278 -8.39 -13.05 -3.52
N MET A 279 -8.64 -12.96 -4.83
CA MET A 279 -8.67 -11.70 -5.59
C MET A 279 -9.85 -10.81 -5.16
N ALA A 280 -11.03 -11.39 -4.97
CA ALA A 280 -12.19 -10.66 -4.47
C ALA A 280 -11.93 -10.07 -3.08
N PHE A 281 -11.29 -10.83 -2.18
CA PHE A 281 -10.88 -10.32 -0.87
C PHE A 281 -9.88 -9.16 -1.02
N ALA A 282 -8.82 -9.33 -1.81
CA ALA A 282 -7.80 -8.30 -2.02
C ALA A 282 -8.41 -7.00 -2.58
N PHE A 283 -9.41 -7.11 -3.45
CA PHE A 283 -10.08 -5.96 -4.05
C PHE A 283 -11.14 -5.36 -3.12
N PHE A 284 -12.13 -6.13 -2.67
CA PHE A 284 -13.34 -5.58 -2.04
C PHE A 284 -13.21 -5.27 -0.54
N TYR A 285 -12.16 -5.71 0.15
CA TYR A 285 -12.03 -5.51 1.60
C TYR A 285 -12.11 -4.04 2.02
N ARG A 286 -11.70 -3.08 1.16
CA ARG A 286 -11.64 -1.64 1.46
C ARG A 286 -12.67 -0.81 0.68
N THR A 287 -13.71 -1.40 0.12
CA THR A 287 -14.65 -0.68 -0.77
C THR A 287 -15.28 0.54 -0.11
N GLY A 288 -15.83 0.40 1.09
CA GLY A 288 -16.44 1.52 1.83
C GLY A 288 -15.42 2.60 2.20
N PHE A 289 -14.24 2.19 2.67
CA PHE A 289 -13.16 3.10 3.00
C PHE A 289 -12.67 3.89 1.77
N GLY A 290 -12.54 3.23 0.61
CA GLY A 290 -12.05 3.90 -0.60
C GLY A 290 -12.93 5.05 -1.09
N LEU A 291 -14.25 5.00 -0.84
CA LEU A 291 -15.16 6.10 -1.10
C LEU A 291 -14.89 7.30 -0.17
N ILE A 292 -14.69 7.04 1.12
CA ILE A 292 -14.44 8.08 2.13
C ILE A 292 -13.05 8.71 1.97
N ASP A 293 -12.05 7.94 1.61
CA ASP A 293 -10.66 8.41 1.52
C ASP A 293 -10.51 9.68 0.68
N LYS A 294 -11.24 9.75 -0.43
CA LYS A 294 -11.24 10.93 -1.31
C LYS A 294 -12.32 11.96 -0.93
N MET A 295 -13.51 11.49 -0.59
CA MET A 295 -14.65 12.38 -0.40
C MET A 295 -14.71 12.98 1.02
N GLY A 296 -14.20 12.27 2.03
CA GLY A 296 -14.19 12.75 3.41
C GLY A 296 -13.48 14.10 3.60
N PRO A 297 -12.24 14.27 3.10
CA PRO A 297 -11.57 15.58 3.14
C PRO A 297 -12.31 16.68 2.40
N LEU A 298 -12.94 16.40 1.25
CA LEU A 298 -13.70 17.38 0.50
C LEU A 298 -14.97 17.80 1.25
N PHE A 299 -15.69 16.83 1.85
CA PHE A 299 -16.83 17.12 2.73
C PHE A 299 -16.45 18.05 3.90
N MET A 300 -15.26 17.87 4.47
CA MET A 300 -14.82 18.70 5.57
C MET A 300 -14.58 20.17 5.17
N ILE A 301 -14.10 20.44 3.95
CA ILE A 301 -13.80 21.81 3.50
C ILE A 301 -14.89 22.44 2.64
N ASP A 302 -15.84 21.66 2.13
CA ASP A 302 -16.91 22.20 1.28
C ASP A 302 -17.87 23.08 2.07
N ASP A 303 -18.50 24.04 1.39
CA ASP A 303 -19.39 25.02 1.98
C ASP A 303 -20.57 24.36 2.72
N ARG A 304 -20.94 24.92 3.85
CA ARG A 304 -22.11 24.47 4.62
C ARG A 304 -23.40 24.56 3.82
N ALA A 305 -23.50 25.54 2.92
CA ALA A 305 -24.64 25.71 2.02
C ALA A 305 -24.81 24.51 1.05
N LYS A 306 -23.69 23.79 0.76
CA LYS A 306 -23.68 22.56 -0.02
C LYS A 306 -23.79 21.28 0.82
N GLY A 307 -23.98 21.42 2.15
CA GLY A 307 -24.03 20.30 3.07
C GLY A 307 -22.65 19.83 3.58
N GLY A 308 -21.58 20.58 3.31
CA GLY A 308 -20.23 20.34 3.85
C GLY A 308 -20.06 20.93 5.25
N LEU A 309 -18.87 20.75 5.87
CA LEU A 309 -18.57 21.27 7.21
C LEU A 309 -17.98 22.68 7.21
N GLY A 310 -17.49 23.20 6.09
CA GLY A 310 -16.93 24.54 5.95
C GLY A 310 -15.64 24.75 6.73
N LEU A 311 -14.81 23.71 6.91
CA LEU A 311 -13.56 23.84 7.62
C LEU A 311 -12.49 24.50 6.75
N SER A 312 -11.60 25.26 7.39
CA SER A 312 -10.41 25.77 6.72
C SER A 312 -9.38 24.65 6.46
N ASN A 313 -8.45 24.88 5.51
CA ASN A 313 -7.35 23.96 5.28
C ASN A 313 -6.46 23.77 6.51
N GLN A 314 -6.35 24.81 7.38
CA GLN A 314 -5.62 24.69 8.65
C GLN A 314 -6.25 23.64 9.57
N MET A 315 -7.58 23.72 9.74
CA MET A 315 -8.33 22.74 10.55
C MET A 315 -8.24 21.35 9.94
N LEU A 316 -8.40 21.23 8.62
CA LEU A 316 -8.27 19.96 7.90
C LEU A 316 -6.87 19.34 8.07
N GLY A 317 -5.80 20.13 7.92
CA GLY A 317 -4.43 19.68 8.09
C GLY A 317 -4.14 19.17 9.51
N GLN A 318 -4.71 19.84 10.53
CA GLN A 318 -4.60 19.38 11.92
C GLN A 318 -5.37 18.07 12.14
N ILE A 319 -6.61 17.97 11.67
CA ILE A 319 -7.47 16.80 11.86
C ILE A 319 -6.90 15.60 11.12
N ASN A 320 -6.67 15.69 9.82
CA ASN A 320 -6.19 14.56 9.02
C ASN A 320 -4.70 14.29 9.22
N GLY A 321 -3.88 15.33 9.27
CA GLY A 321 -2.44 15.19 9.43
C GLY A 321 -2.07 14.76 10.85
N THR A 322 -2.32 15.61 11.84
CA THR A 322 -1.81 15.38 13.20
C THR A 322 -2.64 14.30 13.92
N PHE A 323 -3.93 14.56 14.14
CA PHE A 323 -4.78 13.66 14.91
C PHE A 323 -5.09 12.38 14.16
N GLY A 324 -5.44 12.48 12.87
CA GLY A 324 -5.80 11.33 12.05
C GLY A 324 -4.63 10.37 11.83
N THR A 325 -3.44 10.88 11.48
CA THR A 325 -2.26 10.02 11.30
C THR A 325 -1.83 9.40 12.63
N GLY A 326 -1.85 10.16 13.74
CA GLY A 326 -1.58 9.63 15.07
C GLY A 326 -2.54 8.49 15.45
N ALA A 327 -3.84 8.70 15.26
CA ALA A 327 -4.87 7.70 15.51
C ALA A 327 -4.71 6.45 14.63
N PHE A 328 -4.38 6.62 13.35
CA PHE A 328 -4.09 5.52 12.43
C PHE A 328 -2.91 4.67 12.91
N ILE A 329 -1.81 5.30 13.35
CA ILE A 329 -0.64 4.58 13.87
C ILE A 329 -1.01 3.79 15.13
N VAL A 330 -1.68 4.43 16.10
CA VAL A 330 -2.15 3.77 17.32
C VAL A 330 -3.09 2.62 16.99
N GLY A 331 -4.05 2.83 16.09
CA GLY A 331 -4.97 1.81 15.62
C GLY A 331 -4.26 0.62 14.97
N SER A 332 -3.25 0.88 14.13
CA SER A 332 -2.45 -0.19 13.50
C SER A 332 -1.68 -1.03 14.52
N LEU A 333 -1.14 -0.41 15.58
CA LEU A 333 -0.49 -1.13 16.69
C LEU A 333 -1.49 -2.00 17.45
N ILE A 334 -2.68 -1.46 17.76
CA ILE A 334 -3.76 -2.21 18.42
C ILE A 334 -4.19 -3.39 17.55
N GLY A 335 -4.43 -3.19 16.24
CA GLY A 335 -4.79 -4.23 15.30
C GLY A 335 -3.74 -5.33 15.20
N GLY A 336 -2.46 -4.97 15.10
CA GLY A 336 -1.35 -5.92 15.10
C GLY A 336 -1.25 -6.73 16.39
N TRP A 337 -1.35 -6.05 17.54
CA TRP A 337 -1.38 -6.72 18.83
C TRP A 337 -2.58 -7.69 18.95
N PHE A 338 -3.76 -7.26 18.52
CA PHE A 338 -4.97 -8.09 18.56
C PHE A 338 -4.80 -9.37 17.73
N VAL A 339 -4.32 -9.26 16.48
CA VAL A 339 -4.02 -10.42 15.63
C VAL A 339 -2.98 -11.33 16.27
N SER A 340 -1.92 -10.78 16.86
CA SER A 340 -0.87 -11.56 17.52
C SER A 340 -1.37 -12.39 18.72
N ARG A 341 -2.49 -11.96 19.34
CA ARG A 341 -3.06 -12.64 20.51
C ARG A 341 -4.01 -13.77 20.14
N ILE A 342 -4.91 -13.55 19.19
CA ILE A 342 -6.00 -14.47 18.89
C ILE A 342 -5.89 -15.15 17.52
N GLY A 343 -4.94 -14.73 16.70
CA GLY A 343 -4.74 -15.22 15.33
C GLY A 343 -5.58 -14.49 14.29
N LEU A 344 -5.10 -14.53 13.04
CA LEU A 344 -5.72 -13.82 11.92
C LEU A 344 -7.14 -14.32 11.63
N LYS A 345 -7.33 -15.64 11.57
CA LYS A 345 -8.63 -16.24 11.22
C LYS A 345 -9.77 -15.79 12.13
N LYS A 346 -9.50 -15.69 13.44
CA LYS A 346 -10.50 -15.28 14.45
C LYS A 346 -10.69 -13.76 14.49
N SER A 347 -9.65 -12.98 14.15
CA SER A 347 -9.69 -11.51 14.21
C SER A 347 -10.19 -10.86 12.95
N LEU A 348 -10.12 -11.53 11.80
CA LEU A 348 -10.29 -10.90 10.48
C LEU A 348 -11.63 -10.17 10.31
N LEU A 349 -12.74 -10.79 10.74
CA LEU A 349 -14.05 -10.16 10.66
C LEU A 349 -14.16 -8.95 11.60
N ILE A 350 -13.60 -9.04 12.82
CA ILE A 350 -13.60 -7.92 13.78
C ILE A 350 -12.80 -6.75 13.19
N LEU A 351 -11.64 -7.03 12.59
CA LEU A 351 -10.82 -6.00 11.92
C LEU A 351 -11.57 -5.38 10.73
N CYS A 352 -12.30 -6.17 9.95
CA CYS A 352 -13.14 -5.66 8.88
C CYS A 352 -14.26 -4.74 9.41
N LEU A 353 -14.87 -5.08 10.52
CA LEU A 353 -15.88 -4.24 11.17
C LEU A 353 -15.25 -2.96 11.72
N CYS A 354 -14.07 -3.03 12.34
CA CYS A 354 -13.34 -1.85 12.79
C CYS A 354 -12.98 -0.88 11.63
N LEU A 355 -12.76 -1.41 10.42
CA LEU A 355 -12.53 -0.60 9.23
C LEU A 355 -13.79 0.13 8.75
N ASN A 356 -14.94 -0.56 8.78
CA ASN A 356 -16.15 -0.10 8.08
C ASN A 356 -17.18 0.56 9.00
N VAL A 357 -17.37 0.08 10.24
CA VAL A 357 -18.39 0.61 11.15
C VAL A 357 -18.13 2.07 11.54
N PRO A 358 -16.89 2.51 11.82
CA PRO A 358 -16.62 3.91 12.14
C PRO A 358 -17.01 4.89 11.01
N ASN A 359 -17.19 4.43 9.79
CA ASN A 359 -17.65 5.29 8.68
C ASN A 359 -19.05 5.92 8.96
N VAL A 360 -19.82 5.35 9.89
CA VAL A 360 -21.08 5.94 10.38
C VAL A 360 -20.88 7.35 10.95
N THR A 361 -19.69 7.67 11.42
CA THR A 361 -19.36 8.98 11.96
C THR A 361 -19.47 10.08 10.90
N PHE A 362 -19.14 9.81 9.64
CA PHE A 362 -19.33 10.76 8.56
C PHE A 362 -20.82 10.97 8.22
N LEU A 363 -21.65 9.93 8.33
CA LEU A 363 -23.09 10.10 8.22
C LEU A 363 -23.64 11.00 9.34
N ILE A 364 -23.21 10.78 10.58
CA ILE A 364 -23.60 11.64 11.73
C ILE A 364 -23.15 13.08 11.47
N LEU A 365 -21.91 13.31 11.02
CA LEU A 365 -21.42 14.65 10.70
C LEU A 365 -22.23 15.31 9.59
N SER A 366 -22.64 14.58 8.55
CA SER A 366 -23.42 15.14 7.44
C SER A 366 -24.87 15.47 7.81
N GLN A 367 -25.43 14.80 8.81
CA GLN A 367 -26.77 15.07 9.31
C GLN A 367 -26.79 16.21 10.34
N THR A 368 -25.78 16.27 11.21
CA THR A 368 -25.76 17.21 12.34
C THR A 368 -25.05 18.51 12.02
N LEU A 369 -24.15 18.51 11.04
CA LEU A 369 -23.30 19.64 10.62
C LEU A 369 -22.79 20.46 11.80
N PRO A 370 -22.08 19.87 12.77
CA PRO A 370 -21.63 20.59 13.97
C PRO A 370 -20.69 21.73 13.59
N THR A 371 -20.66 22.78 14.43
CA THR A 371 -19.75 23.92 14.27
C THR A 371 -18.51 23.81 15.15
N SER A 372 -18.56 22.96 16.17
CA SER A 372 -17.46 22.79 17.11
C SER A 372 -16.31 22.01 16.49
N TYR A 373 -15.15 22.64 16.37
CA TYR A 373 -13.92 22.02 15.90
C TYR A 373 -13.57 20.73 16.68
N SER A 374 -13.67 20.79 18.03
CA SER A 374 -13.31 19.66 18.89
C SER A 374 -14.21 18.45 18.65
N VAL A 375 -15.50 18.66 18.40
CA VAL A 375 -16.46 17.59 18.09
C VAL A 375 -16.08 16.93 16.76
N ILE A 376 -15.85 17.73 15.72
CA ILE A 376 -15.48 17.23 14.40
C ILE A 376 -14.15 16.48 14.48
N ALA A 377 -13.14 17.07 15.12
CA ALA A 377 -11.82 16.47 15.28
C ALA A 377 -11.89 15.11 16.01
N THR A 378 -12.65 15.03 17.10
CA THR A 378 -12.82 13.78 17.85
C THR A 378 -13.48 12.68 17.00
N ILE A 379 -14.55 13.03 16.29
CA ILE A 379 -15.32 12.10 15.47
C ILE A 379 -14.46 11.56 14.32
N VAL A 380 -13.74 12.43 13.60
CA VAL A 380 -12.87 12.00 12.48
C VAL A 380 -11.66 11.23 13.01
N THR A 381 -11.09 11.61 14.16
CA THR A 381 -9.98 10.87 14.78
C THR A 381 -10.39 9.44 15.16
N PHE A 382 -11.63 9.26 15.65
CA PHE A 382 -12.17 7.93 15.95
C PHE A 382 -12.30 7.07 14.67
N GLU A 383 -12.76 7.64 13.57
CA GLU A 383 -12.80 6.92 12.27
C GLU A 383 -11.37 6.50 11.85
N LYS A 384 -10.38 7.40 11.95
CA LYS A 384 -8.98 7.09 11.58
C LYS A 384 -8.37 6.01 12.48
N LEU A 385 -8.76 5.95 13.76
CA LEU A 385 -8.37 4.86 14.66
C LEU A 385 -8.92 3.50 14.15
N GLY A 386 -10.22 3.47 13.81
CA GLY A 386 -10.86 2.29 13.25
C GLY A 386 -10.22 1.81 11.95
N TRP A 387 -9.91 2.76 11.06
CA TRP A 387 -9.16 2.48 9.84
C TRP A 387 -7.79 1.86 10.14
N GLY A 388 -7.04 2.42 11.08
CA GLY A 388 -5.74 1.88 11.50
C GLY A 388 -5.85 0.44 11.98
N ILE A 389 -6.83 0.13 12.85
CA ILE A 389 -7.07 -1.23 13.35
C ILE A 389 -7.39 -2.19 12.19
N GLY A 390 -8.31 -1.81 11.33
CA GLY A 390 -8.87 -2.70 10.30
C GLY A 390 -7.93 -2.97 9.13
N CYS A 391 -7.08 -2.00 8.73
CA CYS A 391 -6.18 -2.17 7.60
C CYS A 391 -5.13 -3.28 7.82
N VAL A 392 -4.79 -3.57 9.09
CA VAL A 392 -3.83 -4.63 9.47
C VAL A 392 -4.33 -6.00 9.02
N GLY A 393 -5.63 -6.28 9.17
CA GLY A 393 -6.23 -7.54 8.72
C GLY A 393 -6.05 -7.79 7.23
N HIS A 394 -6.23 -6.76 6.40
CA HIS A 394 -6.04 -6.84 4.96
C HIS A 394 -4.59 -7.20 4.60
N ILE A 395 -3.63 -6.47 5.16
CA ILE A 395 -2.20 -6.66 4.88
C ILE A 395 -1.74 -8.06 5.31
N ILE A 396 -2.07 -8.47 6.54
CA ILE A 396 -1.65 -9.77 7.07
C ILE A 396 -2.31 -10.90 6.28
N TYR A 397 -3.58 -10.79 5.90
CA TYR A 397 -4.24 -11.79 5.06
C TYR A 397 -3.55 -11.94 3.70
N MET A 398 -3.24 -10.84 3.03
CA MET A 398 -2.50 -10.89 1.76
C MET A 398 -1.13 -11.56 1.94
N MET A 399 -0.42 -11.26 3.03
CA MET A 399 0.90 -11.85 3.31
C MET A 399 0.85 -13.35 3.64
N GLN A 400 -0.18 -13.80 4.36
CA GLN A 400 -0.29 -15.19 4.84
C GLN A 400 -1.08 -16.10 3.91
N GLN A 401 -2.11 -15.61 3.23
CA GLN A 401 -3.02 -16.45 2.47
C GLN A 401 -2.87 -16.28 0.95
N ILE A 402 -2.50 -15.09 0.48
CA ILE A 402 -2.36 -14.81 -0.95
C ILE A 402 -0.92 -14.93 -1.43
N ALA A 403 0.04 -14.40 -0.68
CA ALA A 403 1.44 -14.38 -1.07
C ALA A 403 2.14 -15.75 -1.14
N PRO A 404 1.88 -16.75 -0.26
CA PRO A 404 2.66 -17.98 -0.20
C PRO A 404 2.78 -18.69 -1.55
N GLY A 405 3.96 -19.28 -1.81
CA GLY A 405 4.31 -19.97 -3.03
C GLY A 405 5.71 -19.59 -3.54
N PRO A 406 6.14 -20.14 -4.69
CA PRO A 406 7.49 -19.93 -5.21
C PRO A 406 7.82 -18.47 -5.59
N TYR A 407 6.78 -17.65 -5.85
CA TYR A 407 6.92 -16.23 -6.20
C TYR A 407 6.23 -15.32 -5.16
N ARG A 408 6.51 -15.56 -3.87
CA ARG A 408 5.84 -14.91 -2.74
C ARG A 408 5.75 -13.38 -2.88
N THR A 409 6.85 -12.71 -3.20
CA THR A 409 6.91 -11.26 -3.35
C THR A 409 6.04 -10.78 -4.52
N ALA A 410 6.12 -11.44 -5.68
CA ALA A 410 5.31 -11.08 -6.85
C ALA A 410 3.80 -11.29 -6.56
N HIS A 411 3.42 -12.40 -5.93
CA HIS A 411 2.04 -12.67 -5.55
C HIS A 411 1.49 -11.64 -4.55
N TYR A 412 2.30 -11.22 -3.57
CA TYR A 412 1.94 -10.12 -2.66
C TYR A 412 1.75 -8.81 -3.41
N THR A 413 2.64 -8.50 -4.36
CA THR A 413 2.56 -7.28 -5.17
C THR A 413 1.30 -7.27 -6.05
N PHE A 414 0.92 -8.41 -6.64
CA PHE A 414 -0.35 -8.52 -7.40
C PHE A 414 -1.57 -8.30 -6.50
N ALA A 415 -1.57 -8.87 -5.28
CA ALA A 415 -2.63 -8.63 -4.32
C ALA A 415 -2.71 -7.15 -3.89
N SER A 416 -1.55 -6.52 -3.68
CA SER A 416 -1.47 -5.08 -3.35
C SER A 416 -1.93 -4.19 -4.51
N ALA A 417 -1.70 -4.61 -5.75
CA ALA A 417 -2.23 -3.91 -6.92
C ALA A 417 -3.76 -3.99 -6.99
N LEU A 418 -4.37 -5.14 -6.65
CA LEU A 418 -5.84 -5.25 -6.55
C LEU A 418 -6.40 -4.34 -5.44
N MET A 419 -5.73 -4.27 -4.29
CA MET A 419 -6.08 -3.34 -3.22
C MET A 419 -6.00 -1.88 -3.69
N GLY A 420 -4.93 -1.51 -4.38
CA GLY A 420 -4.75 -0.16 -4.95
C GLY A 420 -5.79 0.16 -6.02
N ALA A 421 -6.14 -0.81 -6.87
CA ALA A 421 -7.17 -0.67 -7.89
C ALA A 421 -8.56 -0.43 -7.27
N CYS A 422 -8.90 -1.09 -6.15
CA CYS A 422 -10.12 -0.79 -5.41
C CYS A 422 -10.15 0.67 -4.94
N MET A 423 -9.08 1.14 -4.29
CA MET A 423 -8.98 2.51 -3.80
C MET A 423 -9.09 3.54 -4.95
N MET A 424 -8.46 3.25 -6.08
CA MET A 424 -8.50 4.10 -7.27
C MET A 424 -9.93 4.17 -7.86
N VAL A 425 -10.58 3.03 -8.05
CA VAL A 425 -11.92 2.96 -8.64
C VAL A 425 -12.95 3.60 -7.72
N THR A 426 -12.98 3.23 -6.45
CA THR A 426 -13.93 3.79 -5.48
C THR A 426 -13.71 5.29 -5.27
N GLY A 427 -12.45 5.73 -5.17
CA GLY A 427 -12.11 7.13 -5.10
C GLY A 427 -12.55 7.91 -6.34
N ALA A 428 -12.32 7.37 -7.54
CA ALA A 428 -12.69 8.04 -8.79
C ALA A 428 -14.21 8.23 -8.95
N VAL A 429 -15.02 7.30 -8.47
CA VAL A 429 -16.49 7.40 -8.58
C VAL A 429 -17.13 8.16 -7.42
N SER A 430 -16.39 8.38 -6.32
CA SER A 430 -16.94 8.94 -5.07
C SER A 430 -17.60 10.31 -5.26
N GLY A 431 -16.95 11.21 -5.99
CA GLY A 431 -17.50 12.55 -6.25
C GLY A 431 -18.68 12.54 -7.20
N TYR A 432 -18.71 11.62 -8.19
CA TYR A 432 -19.88 11.47 -9.06
C TYR A 432 -21.11 10.99 -8.29
N ILE A 433 -20.93 10.05 -7.36
CA ILE A 433 -22.01 9.60 -6.49
C ILE A 433 -22.48 10.75 -5.61
N GLU A 434 -21.58 11.48 -4.98
CA GLU A 434 -21.92 12.60 -4.12
C GLU A 434 -22.66 13.72 -4.87
N ASN A 435 -22.18 14.12 -6.06
CA ASN A 435 -22.85 15.11 -6.89
C ASN A 435 -24.28 14.68 -7.32
N ALA A 436 -24.52 13.38 -7.47
CA ALA A 436 -25.83 12.86 -7.86
C ALA A 436 -26.83 12.83 -6.69
N VAL A 437 -26.38 12.55 -5.47
CA VAL A 437 -27.29 12.27 -4.33
C VAL A 437 -27.07 13.17 -3.11
N GLY A 438 -26.01 13.98 -3.08
CA GLY A 438 -25.61 14.82 -1.96
C GLY A 438 -24.92 14.02 -0.83
N TYR A 439 -24.29 14.75 0.11
CA TYR A 439 -23.45 14.17 1.17
C TYR A 439 -24.16 13.17 2.06
N GLN A 440 -25.40 13.42 2.47
CA GLN A 440 -26.13 12.54 3.38
C GLN A 440 -26.35 11.15 2.76
N TRP A 441 -26.89 11.12 1.52
CA TRP A 441 -27.10 9.87 0.81
C TRP A 441 -25.79 9.20 0.39
N PHE A 442 -24.77 10.00 0.07
CA PHE A 442 -23.43 9.47 -0.21
C PHE A 442 -22.91 8.67 0.99
N PHE A 443 -22.96 9.19 2.21
CA PHE A 443 -22.49 8.46 3.38
C PHE A 443 -23.38 7.26 3.75
N ILE A 444 -24.66 7.28 3.43
CA ILE A 444 -25.52 6.09 3.51
C ILE A 444 -25.02 5.02 2.52
N ILE A 445 -24.74 5.38 1.27
CA ILE A 445 -24.17 4.46 0.27
C ILE A 445 -22.81 3.90 0.74
N VAL A 446 -21.96 4.70 1.37
CA VAL A 446 -20.70 4.23 1.96
C VAL A 446 -20.92 3.12 3.00
N LEU A 447 -21.95 3.23 3.85
CA LEU A 447 -22.28 2.18 4.82
C LEU A 447 -22.74 0.90 4.13
N PHE A 448 -23.53 1.00 3.06
CA PHE A 448 -23.92 -0.17 2.25
C PHE A 448 -22.71 -0.74 1.48
N ALA A 449 -21.75 0.08 1.09
CA ALA A 449 -20.50 -0.36 0.46
C ALA A 449 -19.59 -1.17 1.41
N ALA A 450 -19.89 -1.23 2.72
CA ALA A 450 -19.28 -2.17 3.65
C ALA A 450 -19.75 -3.62 3.42
N ALA A 451 -20.92 -3.84 2.80
CA ALA A 451 -21.44 -5.19 2.57
C ALA A 451 -20.52 -6.08 1.71
N PRO A 452 -19.96 -5.62 0.57
CA PRO A 452 -18.95 -6.37 -0.16
C PRO A 452 -17.72 -6.69 0.71
N SER A 453 -17.24 -5.75 1.53
CA SER A 453 -16.08 -5.95 2.42
C SER A 453 -16.35 -7.06 3.44
N ILE A 454 -17.52 -7.05 4.06
CA ILE A 454 -17.93 -8.07 5.03
C ILE A 454 -18.12 -9.42 4.32
N LEU A 455 -18.78 -9.45 3.17
CA LEU A 455 -19.02 -10.67 2.41
C LEU A 455 -17.71 -11.37 2.04
N VAL A 456 -16.76 -10.66 1.44
CA VAL A 456 -15.48 -11.26 1.07
C VAL A 456 -14.67 -11.69 2.28
N THR A 457 -14.84 -11.03 3.43
CA THR A 457 -14.19 -11.39 4.69
C THR A 457 -14.76 -12.68 5.26
N VAL A 458 -16.08 -12.86 5.26
CA VAL A 458 -16.74 -14.09 5.72
C VAL A 458 -16.42 -15.28 4.80
N LEU A 459 -16.33 -15.03 3.49
CA LEU A 459 -16.01 -16.04 2.48
C LEU A 459 -14.51 -16.25 2.27
N ALA A 460 -13.66 -15.56 3.01
CA ALA A 460 -12.21 -15.59 2.84
C ALA A 460 -11.63 -16.99 3.08
N PRO A 461 -10.96 -17.62 2.11
CA PRO A 461 -10.38 -18.94 2.29
C PRO A 461 -9.09 -18.88 3.13
N PHE A 462 -8.90 -19.88 3.99
CA PHE A 462 -7.69 -20.07 4.79
C PHE A 462 -7.05 -21.41 4.42
N HIS A 463 -6.08 -21.37 3.50
CA HIS A 463 -5.37 -22.55 3.01
C HIS A 463 -4.02 -22.75 3.70
N ASN A 464 -3.43 -21.67 4.19
CA ASN A 464 -2.14 -21.69 4.87
C ASN A 464 -2.34 -21.57 6.39
N PRO A 465 -1.43 -22.17 7.19
CA PRO A 465 -1.49 -22.07 8.64
C PRO A 465 -1.53 -20.62 9.13
N ASP A 466 -2.31 -20.37 10.18
CA ASP A 466 -2.29 -19.07 10.85
C ASP A 466 -1.09 -19.01 11.80
N VAL A 467 -0.04 -18.32 11.36
CA VAL A 467 1.22 -18.20 12.11
C VAL A 467 1.23 -17.03 13.11
N THR A 468 0.10 -16.32 13.28
CA THR A 468 0.03 -15.09 14.09
C THR A 468 -0.50 -15.29 15.49
N GLY A 469 -1.24 -16.36 15.80
CA GLY A 469 -1.77 -16.61 17.14
C GLY A 469 -0.73 -17.21 18.11
N ARG A 470 -0.99 -17.13 19.41
CA ARG A 470 -0.13 -17.74 20.48
C ARG A 470 0.18 -19.23 20.27
N ASN A 471 -0.65 -19.92 19.50
CA ASN A 471 -0.50 -21.35 19.16
C ASN A 471 0.04 -21.55 17.73
N GLY A 472 0.44 -20.49 17.05
CA GLY A 472 1.10 -20.56 15.75
C GLY A 472 2.51 -21.11 15.94
N GLY A 473 2.65 -22.45 15.87
CA GLY A 473 3.96 -23.10 15.80
C GLY A 473 4.76 -22.55 14.62
N ALA A 474 6.08 -22.50 14.75
CA ALA A 474 6.96 -22.20 13.63
C ALA A 474 6.57 -23.08 12.43
N PRO A 475 6.58 -22.54 11.19
CA PRO A 475 6.27 -23.34 10.01
C PRO A 475 7.21 -24.55 9.95
N ALA A 476 6.64 -25.73 9.76
CA ALA A 476 7.36 -26.99 9.68
C ALA A 476 8.40 -27.05 8.54
N ASP A 477 8.44 -26.03 7.68
CA ASP A 477 9.32 -25.93 6.51
C ASP A 477 10.63 -25.15 6.76
N ALA A 478 10.97 -24.88 8.02
CA ALA A 478 12.29 -24.31 8.38
C ALA A 478 13.34 -25.41 8.66
N ALA A 479 13.02 -26.67 8.42
CA ALA A 479 13.90 -27.83 8.63
C ALA A 479 13.85 -28.81 7.45
N ALA A 480 13.98 -28.33 6.21
CA ALA A 480 14.32 -29.18 5.06
C ALA A 480 15.08 -28.38 4.01
#